data_7d9653a62485706db65148096ed6e66c
#
_entry.id   7d9653a62485706db65148096ed6e66c
#
_cell.length_a   1.000
_cell.length_b   1.000
_cell.length_c   1.000
_cell.angle_alpha   90.00
_cell.angle_beta   90.00
_cell.angle_gamma   90.00
#
_symmetry.space_group_name_H-M   'P 1'
#
loop_
_entity.id
_entity.type
_entity.pdbx_description
1 polymer ?
#
loop_
_entity_poly.entity_id
_entity_poly.type
_entity_poly.pdbx_seq_one_letter_code
_entity_poly.pdbx_strand_id
1 'polypeptide(L)'
;MKPVSSWNFTPYAPLDRPERVTDPYVCRLVPSENGCEIYFIDNGGAGESHTLFFRVREEGEFSSLALGKAKKAVLGGLLPETDYEFYVERDGGAKSDVRLFRTGKVPGSVVNYVHPEDDTYYFSGRYLCSPCLCRLPSGRLLSSMDVFEGNNAQNLTLIFYSDDNGESWNYLTELFPCFWGQMFYERGRLYMVGISNEYGDLLIGASDDEGKTWSLPTVLYRGSANTRRRGLHRAPMKFCRSHGRIWTDIEFGAWGEKRDEQRRFVGARRT
;
A
#
# COMPACT_ATOMS: atom_id res chain seq x y z
N MET A 1 17.24 14.76 11.31
CA MET A 1 17.03 13.51 10.56
C MET A 1 15.53 13.29 10.51
N LYS A 2 14.91 13.20 9.32
CA LYS A 2 13.49 12.85 9.23
C LYS A 2 13.31 11.43 9.75
N PRO A 3 12.24 11.12 10.49
CA PRO A 3 12.01 9.77 10.98
C PRO A 3 11.91 8.79 9.80
N VAL A 4 12.46 7.60 9.96
CA VAL A 4 12.40 6.50 9.00
C VAL A 4 11.01 5.84 9.10
N SER A 5 9.97 6.62 8.94
CA SER A 5 8.58 6.19 9.02
C SER A 5 7.72 7.14 8.21
N SER A 6 6.84 6.59 7.40
CA SER A 6 5.86 7.37 6.64
C SER A 6 4.57 7.65 7.41
N TRP A 7 4.44 7.22 8.67
CA TRP A 7 3.21 7.45 9.44
C TRP A 7 2.85 8.93 9.56
N ASN A 8 3.83 9.82 9.56
CA ASN A 8 3.60 11.26 9.55
C ASN A 8 4.24 11.95 8.34
N PHE A 9 4.47 11.20 7.26
CA PHE A 9 5.17 11.68 6.09
C PHE A 9 4.45 11.22 4.82
N THR A 10 4.01 12.18 4.03
CA THR A 10 3.43 11.95 2.70
C THR A 10 4.09 12.95 1.74
N PRO A 11 4.57 12.49 0.62
CA PRO A 11 4.50 11.19 0.03
C PRO A 11 5.62 10.26 0.49
N TYR A 12 5.41 8.98 0.24
CA TYR A 12 6.43 7.96 0.40
C TYR A 12 7.52 8.09 -0.67
N ALA A 13 8.76 7.80 -0.28
CA ALA A 13 9.85 7.54 -1.22
C ALA A 13 10.57 6.26 -0.78
N PRO A 14 11.08 5.45 -1.71
CA PRO A 14 11.86 4.27 -1.37
C PRO A 14 12.97 4.63 -0.39
N LEU A 15 13.12 3.85 0.68
CA LEU A 15 14.10 4.14 1.73
C LEU A 15 15.54 4.13 1.25
N ASP A 16 15.83 3.37 0.21
CA ASP A 16 17.13 3.27 -0.44
C ASP A 16 17.43 4.47 -1.35
N ARG A 17 16.39 5.26 -1.71
CA ARG A 17 16.50 6.41 -2.62
C ARG A 17 15.71 7.62 -2.10
N PRO A 18 16.04 8.13 -0.91
CA PRO A 18 15.29 9.22 -0.29
C PRO A 18 15.37 10.54 -1.08
N GLU A 19 16.35 10.71 -1.93
CA GLU A 19 16.48 11.85 -2.85
C GLU A 19 15.37 11.88 -3.90
N ARG A 20 14.74 10.75 -4.20
CA ARG A 20 13.66 10.63 -5.18
C ARG A 20 12.28 11.00 -4.66
N VAL A 21 12.18 11.49 -3.42
CA VAL A 21 10.90 11.93 -2.83
C VAL A 21 10.21 13.06 -3.62
N THR A 22 10.96 13.77 -4.45
CA THR A 22 10.47 14.85 -5.32
C THR A 22 10.24 14.42 -6.76
N ASP A 23 10.50 13.15 -7.09
CA ASP A 23 10.20 12.61 -8.42
C ASP A 23 8.69 12.27 -8.52
N PRO A 24 8.16 12.20 -9.76
CA PRO A 24 6.82 11.67 -9.96
C PRO A 24 6.70 10.25 -9.37
N TYR A 25 5.64 9.99 -8.62
CA TYR A 25 5.38 8.72 -7.97
C TYR A 25 4.05 8.13 -8.44
N VAL A 26 4.10 7.00 -9.13
CA VAL A 26 2.89 6.28 -9.56
C VAL A 26 2.28 5.57 -8.36
N CYS A 27 1.14 6.07 -7.92
CA CYS A 27 0.51 5.65 -6.65
C CYS A 27 -0.67 4.70 -6.84
N ARG A 28 -1.25 4.59 -8.05
CA ARG A 28 -2.40 3.71 -8.31
C ARG A 28 -2.51 3.34 -9.79
N LEU A 29 -2.81 2.08 -10.05
CA LEU A 29 -3.09 1.53 -11.38
C LEU A 29 -4.47 0.88 -11.42
N VAL A 30 -5.17 1.06 -12.53
CA VAL A 30 -6.49 0.45 -12.79
C VAL A 30 -6.50 -0.13 -14.20
N PRO A 31 -5.97 -1.33 -14.40
CA PRO A 31 -6.07 -2.01 -15.68
C PRO A 31 -7.52 -2.30 -16.08
N SER A 32 -7.79 -2.30 -17.36
CA SER A 32 -9.03 -2.73 -17.99
C SER A 32 -8.75 -3.67 -19.13
N GLU A 33 -9.78 -4.18 -19.81
CA GLU A 33 -9.63 -5.15 -20.89
C GLU A 33 -8.66 -4.71 -21.99
N ASN A 34 -8.68 -3.41 -22.34
CA ASN A 34 -7.83 -2.84 -23.40
C ASN A 34 -7.26 -1.47 -23.03
N GLY A 35 -6.96 -1.25 -21.74
CA GLY A 35 -6.44 0.04 -21.28
C GLY A 35 -5.95 0.00 -19.84
N CYS A 36 -5.53 1.16 -19.34
CA CYS A 36 -5.17 1.37 -17.95
C CYS A 36 -5.37 2.83 -17.54
N GLU A 37 -5.96 3.06 -16.39
CA GLU A 37 -5.87 4.36 -15.72
C GLU A 37 -4.64 4.37 -14.80
N ILE A 38 -3.84 5.41 -14.92
CA ILE A 38 -2.58 5.58 -14.20
C ILE A 38 -2.69 6.86 -13.38
N TYR A 39 -2.54 6.76 -12.07
CA TYR A 39 -2.56 7.90 -11.15
C TYR A 39 -1.18 8.09 -10.54
N PHE A 40 -0.74 9.33 -10.47
CA PHE A 40 0.54 9.67 -9.87
C PHE A 40 0.47 10.97 -9.08
N ILE A 41 1.39 11.13 -8.17
CA ILE A 41 1.65 12.36 -7.43
C ILE A 41 3.04 12.87 -7.77
N ASP A 42 3.24 14.17 -7.63
CA ASP A 42 4.55 14.80 -7.85
C ASP A 42 4.68 15.97 -6.90
N ASN A 43 5.55 15.82 -5.92
CA ASN A 43 5.77 16.84 -4.89
C ASN A 43 6.92 17.79 -5.22
N GLY A 44 7.75 17.43 -6.18
CA GLY A 44 8.82 18.30 -6.67
C GLY A 44 8.37 19.28 -7.75
N GLY A 45 7.22 19.01 -8.37
CA GLY A 45 6.74 19.72 -9.56
C GLY A 45 5.28 20.15 -9.46
N ALA A 46 4.87 20.81 -8.39
CA ALA A 46 3.52 21.36 -8.29
C ALA A 46 3.27 22.37 -9.42
N GLY A 47 2.33 22.03 -10.32
CA GLY A 47 1.97 22.86 -11.45
C GLY A 47 2.79 22.65 -12.73
N GLU A 48 3.79 21.80 -12.73
CA GLU A 48 4.56 21.41 -13.91
C GLU A 48 3.75 20.47 -14.80
N SER A 49 4.12 20.44 -16.09
CA SER A 49 3.56 19.52 -17.07
C SER A 49 4.25 18.16 -17.01
N HIS A 50 3.52 17.12 -17.46
CA HIS A 50 4.01 15.75 -17.46
C HIS A 50 3.71 15.08 -18.79
N THR A 51 4.52 14.09 -19.12
CA THR A 51 4.34 13.20 -20.25
C THR A 51 4.42 11.76 -19.75
N LEU A 52 3.48 10.93 -20.15
CA LEU A 52 3.50 9.49 -19.96
C LEU A 52 4.19 8.85 -21.16
N PHE A 53 5.14 7.98 -20.89
CA PHE A 53 5.79 7.13 -21.88
C PHE A 53 5.39 5.68 -21.62
N PHE A 54 4.99 4.95 -22.67
CA PHE A 54 4.52 3.57 -22.54
C PHE A 54 4.81 2.76 -23.79
N ARG A 55 4.98 1.44 -23.63
CA ARG A 55 5.11 0.48 -24.72
C ARG A 55 4.68 -0.92 -24.28
N VAL A 56 4.50 -1.83 -25.22
CA VAL A 56 4.48 -3.27 -24.92
C VAL A 56 5.82 -3.62 -24.26
N ARG A 57 5.77 -4.40 -23.20
CA ARG A 57 6.96 -4.71 -22.40
C ARG A 57 8.08 -5.27 -23.27
N GLU A 58 9.26 -4.66 -23.17
CA GLU A 58 10.49 -5.04 -23.88
C GLU A 58 10.38 -4.99 -25.43
N GLU A 59 9.32 -4.38 -25.97
CA GLU A 59 9.11 -4.30 -27.42
C GLU A 59 9.07 -2.85 -27.93
N GLY A 60 9.85 -2.58 -28.99
CA GLY A 60 9.80 -1.31 -29.74
C GLY A 60 10.18 -0.07 -28.95
N GLU A 61 9.85 1.08 -29.51
CA GLU A 61 10.09 2.39 -28.93
C GLU A 61 8.91 2.82 -28.02
N PHE A 62 9.20 3.67 -27.05
CA PHE A 62 8.15 4.25 -26.22
C PHE A 62 7.27 5.20 -27.00
N SER A 63 5.97 4.96 -26.98
CA SER A 63 4.95 5.94 -27.34
C SER A 63 4.80 6.96 -26.22
N SER A 64 4.36 8.17 -26.53
CA SER A 64 4.18 9.23 -25.54
C SER A 64 2.77 9.79 -25.54
N LEU A 65 2.29 10.18 -24.37
CA LEU A 65 1.01 10.88 -24.17
C LEU A 65 1.27 12.11 -23.29
N ALA A 66 1.06 13.30 -23.87
CA ALA A 66 1.17 14.54 -23.11
C ALA A 66 -0.01 14.65 -22.13
N LEU A 67 0.28 14.85 -20.86
CA LEU A 67 -0.70 14.96 -19.78
C LEU A 67 -0.94 16.40 -19.36
N GLY A 68 -0.05 17.33 -19.74
CA GLY A 68 -0.04 18.68 -19.19
C GLY A 68 0.04 18.61 -17.66
N LYS A 69 -0.84 19.33 -16.97
CA LYS A 69 -0.85 19.40 -15.50
C LYS A 69 -1.70 18.29 -14.83
N ALA A 70 -2.31 17.40 -15.63
CA ALA A 70 -3.11 16.31 -15.06
C ALA A 70 -2.22 15.33 -14.28
N LYS A 71 -2.77 14.80 -13.18
CA LYS A 71 -2.14 13.76 -12.36
C LYS A 71 -2.75 12.38 -12.59
N LYS A 72 -3.48 12.25 -13.69
CA LYS A 72 -4.10 11.02 -14.17
C LYS A 72 -3.87 10.89 -15.66
N ALA A 73 -3.42 9.71 -16.10
CA ALA A 73 -3.42 9.30 -17.50
C ALA A 73 -4.48 8.22 -17.73
N VAL A 74 -5.07 8.21 -18.91
CA VAL A 74 -6.01 7.16 -19.36
C VAL A 74 -5.51 6.64 -20.69
N LEU A 75 -5.04 5.40 -20.67
CA LEU A 75 -4.66 4.66 -21.88
C LEU A 75 -5.83 3.80 -22.34
N GLY A 76 -6.12 3.79 -23.63
CA GLY A 76 -7.15 2.97 -24.25
C GLY A 76 -6.70 2.46 -25.61
N GLY A 77 -7.42 1.46 -26.17
CA GLY A 77 -7.08 0.86 -27.44
C GLY A 77 -5.82 -0.01 -27.42
N LEU A 78 -5.40 -0.45 -26.22
CA LEU A 78 -4.27 -1.34 -26.03
C LEU A 78 -4.65 -2.79 -26.39
N LEU A 79 -3.66 -3.63 -26.65
CA LEU A 79 -3.85 -5.06 -26.85
C LEU A 79 -4.36 -5.70 -25.54
N PRO A 80 -5.35 -6.59 -25.58
CA PRO A 80 -5.82 -7.29 -24.40
C PRO A 80 -4.78 -8.35 -23.95
N GLU A 81 -4.86 -8.74 -22.67
CA GLU A 81 -4.00 -9.77 -22.06
C GLU A 81 -2.48 -9.57 -22.32
N THR A 82 -2.06 -8.28 -22.37
CA THR A 82 -0.70 -7.89 -22.77
C THR A 82 -0.03 -7.09 -21.67
N ASP A 83 1.23 -7.37 -21.43
CA ASP A 83 2.06 -6.66 -20.46
C ASP A 83 2.63 -5.37 -21.10
N TYR A 84 2.50 -4.28 -20.36
CA TYR A 84 3.02 -2.98 -20.73
C TYR A 84 3.96 -2.47 -19.67
N GLU A 85 4.98 -1.72 -20.10
CA GLU A 85 5.84 -0.93 -19.23
C GLU A 85 5.67 0.56 -19.53
N PHE A 86 5.80 1.38 -18.51
CA PHE A 86 5.60 2.82 -18.62
C PHE A 86 6.32 3.58 -17.51
N TYR A 87 6.52 4.87 -17.73
CA TYR A 87 6.95 5.83 -16.72
C TYR A 87 6.33 7.20 -17.00
N VAL A 88 6.29 8.03 -15.97
CA VAL A 88 5.87 9.44 -16.06
C VAL A 88 7.11 10.32 -15.96
N GLU A 89 7.23 11.26 -16.87
CA GLU A 89 8.29 12.26 -16.88
C GLU A 89 7.70 13.66 -16.68
N ARG A 90 8.25 14.41 -15.75
CA ARG A 90 7.97 15.84 -15.56
C ARG A 90 8.82 16.65 -16.53
N ASP A 91 8.29 17.75 -17.07
CA ASP A 91 9.08 18.73 -17.81
C ASP A 91 10.29 19.16 -16.97
N GLY A 92 11.48 19.07 -17.55
CA GLY A 92 12.73 19.25 -16.80
C GLY A 92 13.43 17.96 -16.39
N GLY A 93 12.84 16.77 -16.71
CA GLY A 93 13.54 15.50 -16.76
C GLY A 93 13.45 14.60 -15.52
N ALA A 94 12.74 15.00 -14.45
CA ALA A 94 12.48 14.08 -13.32
C ALA A 94 11.49 12.99 -13.74
N LYS A 95 11.80 11.72 -13.43
CA LYS A 95 11.05 10.54 -13.89
C LYS A 95 10.60 9.68 -12.72
N SER A 96 9.42 9.08 -12.87
CA SER A 96 9.03 7.98 -12.00
C SER A 96 9.89 6.74 -12.23
N ASP A 97 9.77 5.75 -11.35
CA ASP A 97 10.21 4.41 -11.69
C ASP A 97 9.45 3.89 -12.91
N VAL A 98 10.07 2.97 -13.64
CA VAL A 98 9.37 2.18 -14.64
C VAL A 98 8.43 1.23 -13.92
N ARG A 99 7.15 1.27 -14.30
CA ARG A 99 6.10 0.45 -13.72
C ARG A 99 5.55 -0.49 -14.79
N LEU A 100 4.94 -1.57 -14.32
CA LEU A 100 4.33 -2.58 -15.19
C LEU A 100 2.83 -2.64 -14.93
N PHE A 101 2.04 -2.91 -15.99
CA PHE A 101 0.66 -3.37 -15.87
C PHE A 101 0.34 -4.37 -16.98
N ARG A 102 -0.64 -5.24 -16.69
CA ARG A 102 -1.21 -6.16 -17.68
C ARG A 102 -2.65 -5.74 -17.95
N THR A 103 -2.97 -5.58 -19.22
CA THR A 103 -4.37 -5.41 -19.66
C THR A 103 -5.13 -6.71 -19.45
N GLY A 104 -6.42 -6.60 -19.10
CA GLY A 104 -7.28 -7.76 -18.88
C GLY A 104 -8.54 -7.38 -18.16
N LYS A 105 -9.55 -8.26 -18.24
CA LYS A 105 -10.83 -8.03 -17.59
C LYS A 105 -10.72 -8.36 -16.09
N VAL A 106 -10.98 -7.36 -15.26
CA VAL A 106 -11.03 -7.52 -13.80
C VAL A 106 -12.48 -7.42 -13.33
N PRO A 107 -12.99 -8.34 -12.52
CA PRO A 107 -14.35 -8.24 -11.98
C PRO A 107 -14.41 -7.19 -10.87
N GLY A 108 -15.51 -6.42 -10.82
CA GLY A 108 -15.77 -5.40 -9.80
C GLY A 108 -14.93 -4.14 -9.95
N SER A 109 -14.86 -3.33 -8.89
CA SER A 109 -14.08 -2.09 -8.83
C SER A 109 -12.65 -2.39 -8.38
N VAL A 110 -11.68 -1.99 -9.19
CA VAL A 110 -10.26 -2.13 -8.85
C VAL A 110 -9.85 -1.03 -7.89
N VAL A 111 -9.46 -1.39 -6.68
CA VAL A 111 -8.88 -0.42 -5.74
C VAL A 111 -7.48 -0.02 -6.17
N ASN A 112 -6.61 -0.99 -6.40
CA ASN A 112 -5.26 -0.81 -6.93
C ASN A 112 -4.79 -2.11 -7.59
N TYR A 113 -3.74 -1.98 -8.39
CA TYR A 113 -3.08 -3.10 -9.06
C TYR A 113 -1.56 -2.95 -8.93
N VAL A 114 -0.88 -4.05 -8.72
CA VAL A 114 0.59 -4.17 -8.82
C VAL A 114 0.88 -5.39 -9.68
N HIS A 115 1.70 -5.22 -10.70
CA HIS A 115 2.13 -6.32 -11.55
C HIS A 115 3.08 -7.24 -10.77
N PRO A 116 2.97 -8.58 -10.90
CA PRO A 116 3.80 -9.52 -10.13
C PRO A 116 5.32 -9.38 -10.35
N GLU A 117 5.72 -8.80 -11.47
CA GLU A 117 7.12 -8.56 -11.83
C GLU A 117 7.53 -7.09 -11.68
N ASP A 118 6.71 -6.25 -11.06
CA ASP A 118 7.02 -4.85 -10.77
C ASP A 118 7.89 -4.75 -9.52
N ASP A 119 9.08 -4.20 -9.66
CA ASP A 119 10.07 -4.09 -8.58
C ASP A 119 9.94 -2.82 -7.74
N THR A 120 8.93 -1.98 -7.97
CA THR A 120 8.78 -0.70 -7.26
C THR A 120 8.77 -0.84 -5.74
N TYR A 121 8.17 -1.90 -5.24
CA TYR A 121 8.06 -2.17 -3.80
C TYR A 121 8.97 -3.30 -3.33
N TYR A 122 10.06 -3.61 -4.05
CA TYR A 122 10.96 -4.73 -3.74
C TYR A 122 11.40 -4.80 -2.28
N PHE A 123 11.52 -3.66 -1.60
CA PHE A 123 11.89 -3.57 -0.18
C PHE A 123 10.81 -4.12 0.76
N SER A 124 9.58 -4.30 0.30
CA SER A 124 8.46 -4.87 1.05
C SER A 124 7.90 -6.13 0.40
N GLY A 125 7.84 -6.18 -0.92
CA GLY A 125 7.34 -7.30 -1.70
C GLY A 125 6.85 -6.91 -3.08
N ARG A 126 6.16 -7.83 -3.76
CA ARG A 126 5.64 -7.66 -5.13
C ARG A 126 4.13 -7.91 -5.26
N TYR A 127 3.48 -8.39 -4.21
CA TYR A 127 2.07 -8.79 -4.25
C TYR A 127 1.25 -7.95 -3.29
N LEU A 128 0.01 -7.66 -3.66
CA LEU A 128 -0.96 -7.06 -2.76
C LEU A 128 -1.65 -8.16 -1.94
N CYS A 129 -1.76 -7.95 -0.64
CA CYS A 129 -2.43 -8.86 0.28
C CYS A 129 -3.18 -8.13 1.40
N SER A 130 -3.81 -8.89 2.28
CA SER A 130 -4.39 -8.42 3.54
C SER A 130 -5.36 -7.24 3.39
N PRO A 131 -6.38 -7.29 2.52
CA PRO A 131 -7.28 -6.17 2.31
C PRO A 131 -8.08 -5.88 3.58
N CYS A 132 -8.22 -4.59 3.91
CA CYS A 132 -9.08 -4.09 4.97
C CYS A 132 -10.01 -3.02 4.43
N LEU A 133 -11.26 -3.00 4.89
CA LEU A 133 -12.24 -1.94 4.63
C LEU A 133 -12.70 -1.32 5.93
N CYS A 134 -12.76 0.02 5.96
CA CYS A 134 -13.30 0.80 7.07
C CYS A 134 -14.24 1.87 6.51
N ARG A 135 -15.48 1.93 7.06
CA ARG A 135 -16.42 3.01 6.75
C ARG A 135 -16.35 4.08 7.82
N LEU A 136 -16.18 5.32 7.40
CA LEU A 136 -16.16 6.47 8.29
C LEU A 136 -17.57 7.03 8.50
N PRO A 137 -17.81 7.82 9.58
CA PRO A 137 -19.11 8.49 9.82
C PRO A 137 -19.52 9.45 8.70
N SER A 138 -18.57 10.03 7.98
CA SER A 138 -18.80 10.86 6.78
C SER A 138 -19.43 10.08 5.61
N GLY A 139 -19.40 8.75 5.66
CA GLY A 139 -19.79 7.86 4.57
C GLY A 139 -18.63 7.40 3.71
N ARG A 140 -17.46 8.07 3.79
CA ARG A 140 -16.24 7.68 3.09
C ARG A 140 -15.86 6.25 3.43
N LEU A 141 -15.46 5.49 2.41
CA LEU A 141 -14.82 4.19 2.58
C LEU A 141 -13.30 4.36 2.52
N LEU A 142 -12.60 3.70 3.40
CA LEU A 142 -11.15 3.53 3.32
C LEU A 142 -10.84 2.06 3.03
N SER A 143 -9.91 1.83 2.14
CA SER A 143 -9.35 0.50 1.86
C SER A 143 -7.86 0.53 2.11
N SER A 144 -7.33 -0.46 2.81
CA SER A 144 -5.89 -0.68 2.88
C SER A 144 -5.52 -2.06 2.37
N MET A 145 -4.30 -2.18 1.90
CA MET A 145 -3.69 -3.42 1.46
C MET A 145 -2.20 -3.37 1.72
N ASP A 146 -1.62 -4.51 2.04
CA ASP A 146 -0.21 -4.63 2.32
C ASP A 146 0.55 -5.11 1.09
N VAL A 147 1.83 -4.76 1.02
CA VAL A 147 2.74 -5.28 0.00
C VAL A 147 3.52 -6.44 0.60
N PHE A 148 3.40 -7.60 -0.05
CA PHE A 148 3.86 -8.89 0.48
C PHE A 148 4.75 -9.63 -0.51
N GLU A 149 5.78 -10.25 0.00
CA GLU A 149 6.51 -11.35 -0.65
C GLU A 149 7.30 -12.12 0.41
N GLY A 150 7.29 -13.45 0.33
CA GLY A 150 8.10 -14.26 1.23
C GLY A 150 9.59 -13.92 1.15
N ASN A 151 10.24 -13.80 2.30
CA ASN A 151 11.66 -13.40 2.48
C ASN A 151 11.96 -11.91 2.32
N ASN A 152 10.99 -11.06 1.99
CA ASN A 152 11.13 -9.61 2.02
C ASN A 152 10.72 -9.03 3.37
N ALA A 153 10.89 -7.71 3.54
CA ALA A 153 10.65 -7.07 4.83
C ALA A 153 9.16 -7.02 5.20
N GLN A 154 8.24 -7.00 4.21
CA GLN A 154 6.78 -7.00 4.44
C GLN A 154 6.39 -5.90 5.44
N ASN A 155 6.57 -4.66 5.05
CA ASN A 155 6.48 -3.52 5.97
C ASN A 155 5.81 -2.29 5.39
N LEU A 156 5.05 -2.45 4.28
CA LEU A 156 4.35 -1.36 3.61
C LEU A 156 2.85 -1.65 3.52
N THR A 157 2.04 -0.73 4.00
CA THR A 157 0.58 -0.71 3.86
C THR A 157 0.16 0.49 3.00
N LEU A 158 -0.54 0.26 1.90
CA LEU A 158 -1.12 1.28 1.02
C LEU A 158 -2.55 1.57 1.44
N ILE A 159 -2.97 2.86 1.41
CA ILE A 159 -4.32 3.28 1.81
C ILE A 159 -4.98 4.07 0.68
N PHE A 160 -6.23 3.72 0.40
CA PHE A 160 -7.08 4.32 -0.63
C PHE A 160 -8.42 4.75 -0.02
N TYR A 161 -9.11 5.68 -0.68
CA TYR A 161 -10.45 6.10 -0.26
C TYR A 161 -11.43 6.13 -1.44
N SER A 162 -12.71 6.01 -1.12
CA SER A 162 -13.83 6.18 -2.00
C SER A 162 -14.89 7.06 -1.34
N ASP A 163 -15.40 8.04 -2.09
CA ASP A 163 -16.49 8.92 -1.68
C ASP A 163 -17.81 8.59 -2.39
N ASP A 164 -17.83 7.59 -3.27
CA ASP A 164 -18.94 7.13 -4.10
C ASP A 164 -19.36 5.68 -3.79
N ASN A 165 -19.20 5.26 -2.53
CA ASN A 165 -19.57 3.93 -2.05
C ASN A 165 -18.84 2.77 -2.73
N GLY A 166 -17.59 3.00 -3.18
CA GLY A 166 -16.72 1.97 -3.74
C GLY A 166 -16.76 1.84 -5.27
N GLU A 167 -17.47 2.73 -5.95
CA GLU A 167 -17.51 2.74 -7.43
C GLU A 167 -16.15 3.20 -7.99
N SER A 168 -15.55 4.22 -7.39
CA SER A 168 -14.20 4.66 -7.71
C SER A 168 -13.33 4.80 -6.46
N TRP A 169 -12.02 4.70 -6.66
CA TRP A 169 -11.03 4.76 -5.59
C TRP A 169 -9.93 5.76 -5.92
N ASN A 170 -9.42 6.41 -4.89
CA ASN A 170 -8.31 7.34 -4.98
C ASN A 170 -7.22 6.95 -3.99
N TYR A 171 -5.97 7.17 -4.36
CA TYR A 171 -4.85 7.03 -3.43
C TYR A 171 -4.96 8.07 -2.32
N LEU A 172 -4.71 7.65 -1.09
CA LEU A 172 -4.73 8.53 0.06
C LEU A 172 -3.34 8.73 0.64
N THR A 173 -2.72 7.66 1.08
CA THR A 173 -1.38 7.65 1.69
C THR A 173 -0.86 6.22 1.80
N GLU A 174 0.31 6.08 2.37
CA GLU A 174 0.89 4.79 2.75
C GLU A 174 1.57 4.87 4.10
N LEU A 175 1.60 3.76 4.80
CA LEU A 175 2.21 3.64 6.12
C LEU A 175 3.41 2.70 6.06
N PHE A 176 4.54 3.21 6.54
CA PHE A 176 5.79 2.49 6.66
C PHE A 176 6.49 2.85 7.99
N PRO A 177 6.95 1.88 8.80
CA PRO A 177 6.69 0.46 8.67
C PRO A 177 5.26 0.11 9.12
N CYS A 178 4.51 -0.62 8.31
CA CYS A 178 3.22 -1.19 8.66
C CYS A 178 2.96 -2.44 7.82
N PHE A 179 2.45 -3.49 8.45
CA PHE A 179 2.06 -4.73 7.80
C PHE A 179 0.90 -5.37 8.56
N TRP A 180 0.03 -6.08 7.87
CA TRP A 180 -1.22 -6.61 8.40
C TRP A 180 -2.04 -5.54 9.10
N GLY A 181 -2.07 -4.37 8.44
CA GLY A 181 -2.77 -3.21 8.95
C GLY A 181 -4.28 -3.39 8.93
N GLN A 182 -4.93 -3.02 10.03
CA GLN A 182 -6.39 -2.96 10.10
C GLN A 182 -6.86 -1.65 10.68
N MET A 183 -7.73 -0.98 9.93
CA MET A 183 -8.36 0.27 10.33
C MET A 183 -9.63 0.04 11.13
N PHE A 184 -9.88 0.90 12.11
CA PHE A 184 -11.16 1.03 12.77
C PHE A 184 -11.40 2.46 13.23
N TYR A 185 -12.67 2.86 13.28
CA TYR A 185 -13.08 4.16 13.77
C TYR A 185 -13.70 4.03 15.16
N GLU A 186 -13.24 4.84 16.12
CA GLU A 186 -13.72 4.82 17.48
C GLU A 186 -13.62 6.21 18.11
N ARG A 187 -14.70 6.67 18.77
CA ARG A 187 -14.74 7.92 19.54
C ARG A 187 -14.20 9.14 18.82
N GLY A 188 -14.56 9.30 17.55
CA GLY A 188 -14.19 10.47 16.77
C GLY A 188 -12.84 10.36 16.06
N ARG A 189 -12.11 9.26 16.17
CA ARG A 189 -10.79 9.07 15.55
C ARG A 189 -10.71 7.79 14.72
N LEU A 190 -9.93 7.85 13.68
CA LEU A 190 -9.53 6.68 12.91
C LEU A 190 -8.23 6.12 13.49
N TYR A 191 -8.16 4.81 13.64
CA TYR A 191 -6.98 4.10 14.11
C TYR A 191 -6.53 3.06 13.09
N MET A 192 -5.22 2.83 13.03
CA MET A 192 -4.59 1.72 12.35
C MET A 192 -3.83 0.89 13.38
N VAL A 193 -4.13 -0.41 13.45
CA VAL A 193 -3.34 -1.38 14.20
C VAL A 193 -2.68 -2.31 13.19
N GLY A 194 -1.39 -2.48 13.30
CA GLY A 194 -0.60 -3.35 12.44
C GLY A 194 0.69 -3.80 13.14
N ILE A 195 1.53 -4.50 12.43
CA ILE A 195 2.88 -4.84 12.89
C ILE A 195 3.92 -4.15 12.03
N SER A 196 5.10 -3.90 12.57
CA SER A 196 6.13 -3.17 11.83
C SER A 196 6.66 -3.94 10.61
N ASN A 197 6.67 -5.24 10.71
CA ASN A 197 6.93 -6.23 9.66
C ASN A 197 6.47 -7.59 10.17
N GLU A 198 6.52 -8.63 9.36
CA GLU A 198 6.19 -9.97 9.84
C GLU A 198 7.02 -10.35 11.07
N TYR A 199 6.35 -10.71 12.17
CA TYR A 199 6.93 -10.94 13.52
C TYR A 199 7.57 -9.71 14.19
N GLY A 200 7.30 -8.52 13.67
CA GLY A 200 7.80 -7.26 14.22
C GLY A 200 6.99 -6.74 15.41
N ASP A 201 7.18 -5.45 15.68
CA ASP A 201 6.50 -4.72 16.76
C ASP A 201 5.00 -4.55 16.45
N LEU A 202 4.14 -4.72 17.44
CA LEU A 202 2.73 -4.34 17.34
C LEU A 202 2.61 -2.83 17.49
N LEU A 203 2.02 -2.21 16.49
CA LEU A 203 1.90 -0.76 16.37
C LEU A 203 0.45 -0.31 16.39
N ILE A 204 0.19 0.87 16.92
CA ILE A 204 -1.06 1.60 16.76
C ILE A 204 -0.77 3.07 16.45
N GLY A 205 -1.39 3.60 15.41
CA GLY A 205 -1.41 5.02 15.11
C GLY A 205 -2.82 5.54 14.96
N ALA A 206 -2.99 6.85 14.98
CA ALA A 206 -4.28 7.51 14.86
C ALA A 206 -4.25 8.63 13.82
N SER A 207 -5.41 8.88 13.21
CA SER A 207 -5.66 9.98 12.29
C SER A 207 -6.89 10.75 12.72
N ASP A 208 -6.79 12.07 12.69
CA ASP A 208 -7.89 13.01 13.00
C ASP A 208 -8.49 13.63 11.72
N ASP A 209 -7.97 13.29 10.54
CA ASP A 209 -8.32 13.87 9.23
C ASP A 209 -8.71 12.81 8.19
N GLU A 210 -9.38 11.75 8.65
CA GLU A 210 -9.88 10.66 7.80
C GLU A 210 -8.77 9.89 7.05
N GLY A 211 -7.61 9.76 7.67
CA GLY A 211 -6.51 8.95 7.15
C GLY A 211 -5.53 9.69 6.25
N LYS A 212 -5.66 11.01 6.08
CA LYS A 212 -4.72 11.80 5.26
C LYS A 212 -3.37 11.91 5.95
N THR A 213 -3.38 12.17 7.24
CA THR A 213 -2.18 12.21 8.08
C THR A 213 -2.34 11.32 9.30
N TRP A 214 -1.23 10.83 9.82
CA TRP A 214 -1.21 9.89 10.92
C TRP A 214 -0.21 10.32 11.99
N SER A 215 -0.55 10.04 13.26
CA SER A 215 0.42 10.18 14.35
C SER A 215 1.58 9.21 14.16
N LEU A 216 2.74 9.50 14.73
CA LEU A 216 3.77 8.47 14.90
C LEU A 216 3.17 7.29 15.65
N PRO A 217 3.48 6.05 15.24
CA PRO A 217 2.88 4.88 15.87
C PRO A 217 3.41 4.69 17.30
N THR A 218 2.50 4.29 18.18
CA THR A 218 2.85 3.79 19.52
C THR A 218 3.12 2.29 19.41
N VAL A 219 4.22 1.85 20.01
CA VAL A 219 4.54 0.43 20.13
C VAL A 219 3.77 -0.14 21.31
N LEU A 220 2.79 -1.00 21.02
CA LEU A 220 1.99 -1.69 22.05
C LEU A 220 2.74 -2.92 22.60
N TYR A 221 3.50 -3.58 21.75
CA TYR A 221 4.31 -4.74 22.13
C TYR A 221 5.53 -4.87 21.22
N ARG A 222 6.68 -5.20 21.77
CA ARG A 222 7.92 -5.44 21.03
C ARG A 222 7.96 -6.85 20.47
N GLY A 223 8.09 -6.96 19.16
CA GLY A 223 8.30 -8.21 18.46
C GLY A 223 9.79 -8.57 18.37
N SER A 224 10.08 -9.70 17.72
CA SER A 224 11.46 -10.11 17.46
C SER A 224 12.00 -9.58 16.14
N ALA A 225 11.14 -9.22 15.21
CA ALA A 225 11.47 -8.91 13.81
C ALA A 225 12.33 -10.00 13.13
N ASN A 226 12.20 -11.23 13.59
CA ASN A 226 12.98 -12.36 13.11
C ASN A 226 12.08 -13.55 12.87
N THR A 227 11.86 -13.89 11.61
CA THR A 227 10.99 -14.97 11.17
C THR A 227 11.39 -16.36 11.69
N ARG A 228 12.63 -16.53 12.14
CA ARG A 228 13.13 -17.77 12.77
C ARG A 228 12.97 -17.79 14.29
N ARG A 229 12.65 -16.66 14.89
CA ARG A 229 12.35 -16.53 16.31
C ARG A 229 10.88 -16.18 16.45
N ARG A 230 10.24 -16.69 17.47
CA ARG A 230 8.83 -16.39 17.73
C ARG A 230 8.60 -14.88 17.88
N GLY A 231 7.60 -14.38 17.23
CA GLY A 231 7.17 -13.00 17.27
C GLY A 231 5.67 -12.85 17.06
N LEU A 232 5.23 -11.63 17.00
CA LEU A 232 3.80 -11.33 16.77
C LEU A 232 3.44 -11.60 15.31
N HIS A 233 2.33 -12.26 15.12
CA HIS A 233 1.72 -12.54 13.85
C HIS A 233 0.27 -12.10 13.90
N ARG A 234 -0.17 -11.30 12.94
CA ARG A 234 -1.51 -10.76 12.91
C ARG A 234 -1.98 -10.61 11.48
N ALA A 235 -2.82 -11.53 11.01
CA ALA A 235 -3.61 -11.27 9.83
C ALA A 235 -4.67 -10.18 10.14
N PRO A 236 -5.20 -9.44 9.16
CA PRO A 236 -6.28 -8.50 9.38
C PRO A 236 -7.49 -9.21 9.99
N MET A 237 -7.73 -8.98 11.27
CA MET A 237 -8.82 -9.59 12.03
C MET A 237 -9.81 -8.51 12.43
N LYS A 238 -11.09 -8.82 12.35
CA LYS A 238 -12.14 -7.87 12.77
C LYS A 238 -12.01 -7.52 14.23
N PHE A 239 -12.25 -6.25 14.54
CA PHE A 239 -12.39 -5.80 15.92
C PHE A 239 -13.80 -6.14 16.45
N CYS A 240 -13.85 -6.65 17.66
CA CYS A 240 -15.10 -6.87 18.39
C CYS A 240 -15.26 -5.80 19.48
N ARG A 241 -16.46 -5.25 19.63
CA ARG A 241 -16.79 -4.31 20.71
C ARG A 241 -17.64 -5.01 21.75
N SER A 242 -17.18 -5.01 22.99
CA SER A 242 -17.92 -5.59 24.11
C SER A 242 -17.54 -4.91 25.42
N HIS A 243 -18.54 -4.60 26.26
CA HIS A 243 -18.35 -4.01 27.60
C HIS A 243 -17.46 -2.73 27.58
N GLY A 244 -17.66 -1.86 26.59
CA GLY A 244 -16.91 -0.60 26.47
C GLY A 244 -15.45 -0.77 26.07
N ARG A 245 -15.05 -1.96 25.62
CA ARG A 245 -13.70 -2.30 25.16
C ARG A 245 -13.72 -2.76 23.72
N ILE A 246 -12.56 -2.58 23.06
CA ILE A 246 -12.27 -3.12 21.75
C ILE A 246 -11.37 -4.35 21.93
N TRP A 247 -11.75 -5.43 21.29
CA TRP A 247 -11.04 -6.70 21.34
C TRP A 247 -10.49 -7.05 19.97
N THR A 248 -9.30 -7.59 19.93
CA THR A 248 -8.68 -8.15 18.72
C THR A 248 -7.78 -9.32 19.09
N ASP A 249 -7.56 -10.21 18.15
CA ASP A 249 -6.67 -11.35 18.33
C ASP A 249 -5.27 -11.03 17.82
N ILE A 250 -4.28 -11.61 18.45
CA ILE A 250 -2.88 -11.57 18.05
C ILE A 250 -2.32 -12.97 18.25
N GLU A 251 -1.68 -13.49 17.23
CA GLU A 251 -0.98 -14.76 17.28
C GLU A 251 0.49 -14.55 17.66
N PHE A 252 1.08 -15.57 18.25
CA PHE A 252 2.50 -15.60 18.52
C PHE A 252 3.10 -16.86 17.90
N GLY A 253 3.95 -16.69 16.88
CA GLY A 253 4.46 -17.79 16.08
C GLY A 253 5.80 -17.50 15.42
N ALA A 254 6.23 -18.39 14.55
CA ALA A 254 7.41 -18.25 13.70
C ALA A 254 7.28 -19.06 12.42
N TRP A 255 7.90 -18.60 11.33
CA TRP A 255 8.09 -19.39 10.12
C TRP A 255 9.29 -20.32 10.29
N GLY A 256 9.17 -21.55 9.77
CA GLY A 256 10.34 -22.42 9.57
C GLY A 256 10.82 -23.19 10.79
N GLU A 257 10.06 -23.28 11.87
CA GLU A 257 10.23 -24.36 12.80
C GLU A 257 9.95 -25.67 12.07
N LYS A 258 10.90 -26.61 12.11
CA LYS A 258 10.78 -27.93 11.45
C LYS A 258 9.40 -28.52 11.74
N ARG A 259 8.79 -29.10 10.71
CA ARG A 259 7.44 -29.70 10.73
C ARG A 259 7.24 -30.78 11.80
N ASP A 260 8.21 -31.12 12.58
CA ASP A 260 8.23 -32.30 13.43
C ASP A 260 7.67 -32.13 14.82
N GLU A 261 7.40 -30.91 15.29
CA GLU A 261 6.77 -30.79 16.60
C GLU A 261 5.74 -29.66 16.66
N GLN A 262 4.50 -30.06 16.53
CA GLN A 262 3.30 -29.40 17.02
C GLN A 262 3.25 -27.89 16.79
N ARG A 263 2.62 -27.47 15.68
CA ARG A 263 1.98 -26.17 15.58
C ARG A 263 0.96 -26.02 16.72
N ARG A 264 1.44 -25.65 17.88
CA ARG A 264 0.57 -25.13 18.93
C ARG A 264 0.34 -23.66 18.59
N PHE A 265 -0.77 -23.37 17.95
CA PHE A 265 -1.35 -22.04 18.03
C PHE A 265 -1.67 -21.80 19.50
N VAL A 266 -0.82 -21.06 20.18
CA VAL A 266 -1.13 -20.58 21.50
C VAL A 266 -1.98 -19.36 21.27
N GLY A 267 -3.29 -19.51 21.32
CA GLY A 267 -4.21 -18.39 21.34
C GLY A 267 -3.75 -17.38 22.38
N ALA A 268 -3.69 -16.11 22.00
CA ALA A 268 -3.25 -15.05 22.89
C ALA A 268 -4.02 -15.13 24.21
N ARG A 269 -3.30 -15.18 25.33
CA ARG A 269 -3.92 -15.08 26.64
C ARG A 269 -4.61 -13.73 26.73
N ARG A 270 -5.90 -13.78 27.08
CA ARG A 270 -6.69 -12.62 27.44
C ARG A 270 -6.00 -11.88 28.60
N THR A 271 -5.64 -10.66 28.40
CA THR A 271 -5.40 -9.71 29.49
C THR A 271 -6.46 -8.63 29.49
#